data_ad3b6b59059e6945efd2d374de32346f
#
_entry.id   ad3b6b59059e6945efd2d374de32346f
#
_cell.length_a   1.000
_cell.length_b   1.000
_cell.length_c   1.000
_cell.angle_alpha   90.00
_cell.angle_beta   90.00
_cell.angle_gamma   90.00
#
_symmetry.space_group_name_H-M   'P 1'
#
loop_
_entity.id
_entity.type
_entity.pdbx_description
1 polymer ?
#
loop_
_entity_poly.entity_id
_entity_poly.type
_entity_poly.pdbx_seq_one_letter_code
_entity_poly.pdbx_strand_id
1 'polypeptide(L)'
;MQPATLYLDNAASTRPADEVLEAMADAATRWFGNPSSAHSHGAGATRALEEARAAVMKALGTDVGQLIFTSGGTEANALGVLGAAALARGRHLITSAIEHAAVLRNAEKLATERAFELSTVLPEPATGVVAAEAIASRLRRDTAVVALMLVNNELGTVQPVAEVARALDAFAAREGIRRPHLHVDAVQAFGLLPVRAGTLGADSIALSAHKLHGPKGVGALWLRPGARVAALWDGGRQERGLRSGTENVPAIVGFGQAARLASAALRAGTPDRIAALRDALEAGILAAVPGARPTVTGGARAAHIASLAFPRLPAEPLLHALEARGVFVSAGSACASKTSGPSHVLKAVGVDDHTAVLRFSLSRQSTAEDVDAAVAALAGAVGELSE
;
A
#
# COMPACT_ATOMS: atom_id res chain seq x y z
N MET A 1 25.71 -17.63 19.31
CA MET A 1 24.28 -17.67 18.91
C MET A 1 24.03 -16.40 18.13
N GLN A 2 23.50 -16.48 16.92
CA GLN A 2 23.00 -15.27 16.26
C GLN A 2 21.87 -14.70 17.15
N PRO A 3 21.83 -13.36 17.39
CA PRO A 3 20.72 -12.78 18.14
C PRO A 3 19.40 -13.12 17.45
N ALA A 4 18.35 -13.34 18.23
CA ALA A 4 17.03 -13.57 17.69
C ALA A 4 16.66 -12.41 16.75
N THR A 5 16.31 -12.72 15.51
CA THR A 5 15.99 -11.72 14.50
C THR A 5 14.58 -11.20 14.71
N LEU A 6 14.43 -9.94 15.08
CA LEU A 6 13.15 -9.26 15.22
C LEU A 6 12.88 -8.37 14.01
N TYR A 7 11.97 -8.82 13.14
CA TYR A 7 11.65 -8.11 11.90
C TYR A 7 10.41 -7.24 12.07
N LEU A 8 10.61 -5.94 12.14
CA LEU A 8 9.59 -4.90 12.29
C LEU A 8 9.52 -3.94 11.08
N ASP A 9 9.89 -4.44 9.89
CA ASP A 9 9.78 -3.70 8.61
C ASP A 9 8.74 -4.33 7.66
N ASN A 10 7.62 -4.81 8.21
CA ASN A 10 6.57 -5.48 7.46
C ASN A 10 5.84 -4.56 6.45
N ALA A 11 5.84 -3.24 6.67
CA ALA A 11 5.32 -2.28 5.71
C ALA A 11 6.20 -2.16 4.44
N ALA A 12 7.49 -2.50 4.50
CA ALA A 12 8.35 -2.62 3.32
C ALA A 12 8.07 -3.93 2.56
N SER A 13 8.08 -5.06 3.26
CA SER A 13 7.71 -6.38 2.71
C SER A 13 7.49 -7.36 3.85
N THR A 14 6.57 -8.31 3.69
CA THR A 14 6.39 -9.39 4.66
C THR A 14 7.03 -10.69 4.18
N ARG A 15 7.41 -11.58 5.14
CA ARG A 15 7.75 -12.95 4.81
C ARG A 15 6.49 -13.66 4.30
N PRO A 16 6.54 -14.38 3.17
CA PRO A 16 5.42 -15.21 2.74
C PRO A 16 5.06 -16.22 3.82
N ALA A 17 3.76 -16.48 4.01
CA ALA A 17 3.30 -17.51 4.91
C ALA A 17 3.65 -18.90 4.36
N ASP A 18 3.84 -19.87 5.25
CA ASP A 18 4.24 -21.22 4.83
C ASP A 18 3.15 -21.86 3.95
N GLU A 19 1.87 -21.66 4.27
CA GLU A 19 0.73 -22.12 3.46
C GLU A 19 0.67 -21.43 2.07
N VAL A 20 1.23 -20.24 1.94
CA VAL A 20 1.37 -19.56 0.65
C VAL A 20 2.48 -20.20 -0.17
N LEU A 21 3.62 -20.49 0.45
CA LEU A 21 4.74 -21.16 -0.22
C LEU A 21 4.36 -22.57 -0.69
N GLU A 22 3.63 -23.33 0.14
CA GLU A 22 3.08 -24.65 -0.22
C GLU A 22 2.13 -24.55 -1.42
N ALA A 23 1.18 -23.60 -1.40
CA ALA A 23 0.26 -23.40 -2.50
C ALA A 23 0.96 -23.01 -3.80
N MET A 24 2.03 -22.21 -3.73
CA MET A 24 2.84 -21.83 -4.88
C MET A 24 3.61 -23.03 -5.44
N ALA A 25 4.22 -23.85 -4.59
CA ALA A 25 4.96 -25.05 -5.00
C ALA A 25 4.05 -26.07 -5.68
N ASP A 26 2.86 -26.30 -5.09
CA ASP A 26 1.84 -27.17 -5.68
C ASP A 26 1.40 -26.64 -7.05
N ALA A 27 1.11 -25.35 -7.16
CA ALA A 27 0.70 -24.73 -8.42
C ALA A 27 1.80 -24.80 -9.49
N ALA A 28 3.07 -24.63 -9.13
CA ALA A 28 4.20 -24.72 -10.05
C ALA A 28 4.36 -26.14 -10.64
N THR A 29 3.98 -27.18 -9.90
CA THR A 29 4.09 -28.58 -10.34
C THR A 29 2.84 -29.08 -11.05
N ARG A 30 1.65 -28.72 -10.58
CA ARG A 30 0.37 -29.20 -11.13
C ARG A 30 -0.15 -28.37 -12.27
N TRP A 31 0.01 -27.03 -12.21
CA TRP A 31 -0.59 -26.06 -13.12
C TRP A 31 0.45 -25.35 -13.99
N PHE A 32 1.47 -26.09 -14.43
CA PHE A 32 2.57 -25.56 -15.26
C PHE A 32 2.15 -25.19 -16.69
N GLY A 33 0.95 -25.61 -17.13
CA GLY A 33 0.45 -25.32 -18.46
C GLY A 33 0.18 -23.84 -18.68
N ASN A 34 0.34 -23.37 -19.93
CA ASN A 34 -0.04 -22.01 -20.28
C ASN A 34 -1.57 -21.85 -20.20
N PRO A 35 -2.11 -20.88 -19.43
CA PRO A 35 -3.56 -20.67 -19.33
C PRO A 35 -4.26 -20.43 -20.67
N SER A 36 -3.54 -19.91 -21.67
CA SER A 36 -4.10 -19.68 -23.02
C SER A 36 -4.17 -20.94 -23.88
N SER A 37 -3.65 -22.09 -23.42
CA SER A 37 -3.67 -23.34 -24.18
C SER A 37 -5.00 -24.08 -24.06
N ALA A 38 -5.49 -24.66 -25.19
CA ALA A 38 -6.79 -25.33 -25.24
C ALA A 38 -6.79 -26.75 -24.62
N HIS A 39 -5.62 -27.33 -24.31
CA HIS A 39 -5.53 -28.67 -23.73
C HIS A 39 -5.77 -28.67 -22.20
N SER A 40 -5.92 -29.85 -21.61
CA SER A 40 -6.28 -30.02 -20.19
C SER A 40 -5.35 -29.33 -19.19
N HIS A 41 -4.03 -29.29 -19.45
CA HIS A 41 -3.08 -28.58 -18.61
C HIS A 41 -3.30 -27.07 -18.61
N GLY A 42 -3.62 -26.47 -19.77
CA GLY A 42 -3.99 -25.06 -19.88
C GLY A 42 -5.30 -24.76 -19.13
N ALA A 43 -6.32 -25.59 -19.33
CA ALA A 43 -7.58 -25.46 -18.61
C ALA A 43 -7.44 -25.58 -17.09
N GLY A 44 -6.50 -26.42 -16.60
CA GLY A 44 -6.16 -26.53 -15.18
C GLY A 44 -5.53 -25.25 -14.64
N ALA A 45 -4.56 -24.68 -15.37
CA ALA A 45 -3.90 -23.42 -15.02
C ALA A 45 -4.91 -22.24 -15.00
N THR A 46 -5.81 -22.16 -16.00
CA THR A 46 -6.88 -21.16 -16.02
C THR A 46 -7.80 -21.27 -14.80
N ARG A 47 -8.21 -22.49 -14.42
CA ARG A 47 -9.03 -22.71 -13.23
C ARG A 47 -8.34 -22.22 -11.97
N ALA A 48 -7.07 -22.58 -11.76
CA ALA A 48 -6.29 -22.14 -10.61
C ALA A 48 -6.17 -20.60 -10.54
N LEU A 49 -5.98 -19.96 -11.69
CA LEU A 49 -5.95 -18.50 -11.84
C LEU A 49 -7.30 -17.87 -11.44
N GLU A 50 -8.42 -18.38 -11.95
CA GLU A 50 -9.75 -17.84 -11.64
C GLU A 50 -10.16 -18.07 -10.18
N GLU A 51 -9.78 -19.20 -9.58
CA GLU A 51 -9.99 -19.46 -8.14
C GLU A 51 -9.19 -18.46 -7.26
N ALA A 52 -7.96 -18.14 -7.66
CA ALA A 52 -7.16 -17.11 -6.99
C ALA A 52 -7.79 -15.72 -7.17
N ARG A 53 -8.28 -15.40 -8.37
CA ARG A 53 -8.99 -14.14 -8.67
C ARG A 53 -10.22 -13.99 -7.77
N ALA A 54 -11.06 -15.01 -7.69
CA ALA A 54 -12.23 -15.02 -6.83
C ALA A 54 -11.87 -14.84 -5.34
N ALA A 55 -10.76 -15.44 -4.87
CA ALA A 55 -10.30 -15.29 -3.50
C ALA A 55 -9.86 -13.84 -3.19
N VAL A 56 -9.14 -13.18 -4.09
CA VAL A 56 -8.72 -11.78 -3.93
C VAL A 56 -9.93 -10.85 -3.97
N MET A 57 -10.88 -11.05 -4.90
CA MET A 57 -12.12 -10.28 -4.97
C MET A 57 -12.96 -10.44 -3.70
N LYS A 58 -13.11 -11.66 -3.19
CA LYS A 58 -13.82 -11.94 -1.93
C LYS A 58 -13.15 -11.23 -0.76
N ALA A 59 -11.82 -11.21 -0.70
CA ALA A 59 -11.07 -10.50 0.34
C ALA A 59 -11.25 -8.97 0.22
N LEU A 60 -11.45 -8.45 -0.99
CA LEU A 60 -11.79 -7.05 -1.26
C LEU A 60 -13.28 -6.73 -0.98
N GLY A 61 -14.04 -7.71 -0.50
CA GLY A 61 -15.46 -7.56 -0.15
C GLY A 61 -16.37 -7.29 -1.35
N THR A 62 -16.06 -7.87 -2.52
CA THR A 62 -16.83 -7.71 -3.75
C THR A 62 -16.82 -8.98 -4.58
N ASP A 63 -17.89 -9.19 -5.35
CA ASP A 63 -18.03 -10.22 -6.37
C ASP A 63 -18.27 -9.60 -7.77
N VAL A 64 -18.29 -8.26 -7.85
CA VAL A 64 -18.54 -7.51 -9.08
C VAL A 64 -17.30 -6.71 -9.50
N GLY A 65 -17.28 -6.30 -10.77
CA GLY A 65 -16.13 -5.61 -11.35
C GLY A 65 -15.14 -6.56 -12.00
N GLN A 66 -13.93 -6.06 -12.24
CA GLN A 66 -12.86 -6.83 -12.87
C GLN A 66 -11.61 -6.74 -12.02
N LEU A 67 -10.95 -7.85 -11.76
CA LEU A 67 -9.62 -7.89 -11.16
C LEU A 67 -8.62 -8.26 -12.26
N ILE A 68 -7.55 -7.48 -12.39
CA ILE A 68 -6.48 -7.66 -13.37
C ILE A 68 -5.20 -7.92 -12.57
N PHE A 69 -4.58 -9.06 -12.75
CA PHE A 69 -3.31 -9.36 -12.11
C PHE A 69 -2.16 -8.58 -12.77
N THR A 70 -1.25 -8.11 -11.96
CA THR A 70 -0.08 -7.30 -12.33
C THR A 70 1.17 -7.87 -11.66
N SER A 71 2.35 -7.33 -11.98
CA SER A 71 3.61 -7.73 -11.33
C SER A 71 3.79 -7.21 -9.90
N GLY A 72 2.88 -6.35 -9.44
CA GLY A 72 2.92 -5.75 -8.10
C GLY A 72 2.11 -4.48 -8.01
N GLY A 73 2.11 -3.85 -6.82
CA GLY A 73 1.41 -2.59 -6.57
C GLY A 73 1.84 -1.44 -7.49
N THR A 74 3.11 -1.39 -7.86
CA THR A 74 3.64 -0.35 -8.76
C THR A 74 3.00 -0.42 -10.14
N GLU A 75 2.90 -1.61 -10.74
CA GLU A 75 2.24 -1.79 -12.03
C GLU A 75 0.72 -1.55 -11.91
N ALA A 76 0.10 -2.00 -10.83
CA ALA A 76 -1.32 -1.77 -10.57
C ALA A 76 -1.64 -0.27 -10.48
N ASN A 77 -0.84 0.50 -9.73
CA ASN A 77 -0.98 1.96 -9.65
C ASN A 77 -0.74 2.64 -11.01
N ALA A 78 0.29 2.23 -11.75
CA ALA A 78 0.55 2.76 -13.08
C ALA A 78 -0.63 2.50 -14.03
N LEU A 79 -1.17 1.27 -14.05
CA LEU A 79 -2.32 0.90 -14.86
C LEU A 79 -3.58 1.71 -14.47
N GLY A 80 -3.83 1.89 -13.17
CA GLY A 80 -4.95 2.68 -12.66
C GLY A 80 -4.85 4.15 -13.05
N VAL A 81 -3.68 4.78 -12.88
CA VAL A 81 -3.49 6.22 -13.14
C VAL A 81 -3.31 6.50 -14.64
N LEU A 82 -2.31 5.88 -15.28
CA LEU A 82 -1.99 6.16 -16.69
C LEU A 82 -3.06 5.63 -17.63
N GLY A 83 -3.60 4.43 -17.32
CA GLY A 83 -4.65 3.81 -18.14
C GLY A 83 -5.96 4.59 -18.07
N ALA A 84 -6.34 5.13 -16.90
CA ALA A 84 -7.50 6.01 -16.79
C ALA A 84 -7.29 7.34 -17.52
N ALA A 85 -6.13 7.96 -17.33
CA ALA A 85 -5.77 9.22 -17.98
C ALA A 85 -5.75 9.11 -19.53
N ALA A 86 -5.33 7.95 -20.07
CA ALA A 86 -5.29 7.71 -21.51
C ALA A 86 -6.67 7.73 -22.17
N LEU A 87 -7.73 7.34 -21.43
CA LEU A 87 -9.12 7.34 -21.91
C LEU A 87 -9.89 8.62 -21.59
N ALA A 88 -9.29 9.52 -20.82
CA ALA A 88 -9.95 10.73 -20.38
C ALA A 88 -9.89 11.83 -21.46
N ARG A 89 -10.95 12.65 -21.53
CA ARG A 89 -10.98 13.88 -22.36
C ARG A 89 -10.32 15.06 -21.63
N GLY A 90 -10.47 15.10 -20.30
CA GLY A 90 -9.85 16.12 -19.47
C GLY A 90 -8.34 15.94 -19.34
N ARG A 91 -7.66 17.00 -18.89
CA ARG A 91 -6.20 17.04 -18.77
C ARG A 91 -5.74 17.51 -17.38
N HIS A 92 -6.59 17.40 -16.39
CA HIS A 92 -6.26 17.73 -15.01
C HIS A 92 -6.25 16.47 -14.15
N LEU A 93 -5.22 16.33 -13.31
CA LEU A 93 -5.06 15.26 -12.33
C LEU A 93 -4.87 15.86 -10.94
N ILE A 94 -5.56 15.29 -9.95
CA ILE A 94 -5.40 15.65 -8.54
C ILE A 94 -4.80 14.44 -7.81
N THR A 95 -3.78 14.69 -6.98
CA THR A 95 -3.21 13.67 -6.09
C THR A 95 -2.77 14.28 -4.77
N SER A 96 -2.41 13.44 -3.80
CA SER A 96 -1.85 13.92 -2.54
C SER A 96 -0.32 14.03 -2.58
N ALA A 97 0.25 14.89 -1.74
CA ALA A 97 1.70 15.01 -1.59
C ALA A 97 2.33 13.83 -0.85
N ILE A 98 1.52 12.94 -0.26
CA ILE A 98 1.98 11.79 0.52
C ILE A 98 1.77 10.45 -0.18
N GLU A 99 1.47 10.46 -1.49
CA GLU A 99 1.35 9.24 -2.28
C GLU A 99 2.67 8.47 -2.37
N HIS A 100 2.54 7.16 -2.59
CA HIS A 100 3.69 6.35 -2.97
C HIS A 100 4.26 6.81 -4.32
N ALA A 101 5.58 6.63 -4.52
CA ALA A 101 6.27 7.00 -5.77
C ALA A 101 5.61 6.39 -7.03
N ALA A 102 4.97 5.22 -6.91
CA ALA A 102 4.23 4.58 -8.01
C ALA A 102 3.02 5.41 -8.50
N VAL A 103 2.47 6.31 -7.68
CA VAL A 103 1.42 7.26 -8.07
C VAL A 103 2.04 8.60 -8.47
N LEU A 104 2.90 9.19 -7.61
CA LEU A 104 3.49 10.51 -7.86
C LEU A 104 4.27 10.58 -9.17
N ARG A 105 5.17 9.61 -9.41
CA ARG A 105 6.00 9.63 -10.63
C ARG A 105 5.18 9.45 -11.90
N ASN A 106 4.08 8.69 -11.84
CA ASN A 106 3.18 8.56 -12.98
C ASN A 106 2.32 9.83 -13.17
N ALA A 107 1.93 10.53 -12.10
CA ALA A 107 1.27 11.82 -12.19
C ALA A 107 2.20 12.90 -12.79
N GLU A 108 3.45 12.97 -12.32
CA GLU A 108 4.50 13.85 -12.87
C GLU A 108 4.76 13.55 -14.35
N LYS A 109 4.83 12.28 -14.73
CA LYS A 109 4.99 11.85 -16.13
C LYS A 109 3.85 12.33 -17.01
N LEU A 110 2.61 12.25 -16.55
CA LEU A 110 1.45 12.80 -17.28
C LEU A 110 1.57 14.31 -17.47
N ALA A 111 2.04 15.04 -16.45
CA ALA A 111 2.24 16.48 -16.55
C ALA A 111 3.35 16.86 -17.56
N THR A 112 4.46 16.13 -17.53
CA THR A 112 5.63 16.46 -18.39
C THR A 112 5.48 15.95 -19.83
N GLU A 113 4.89 14.76 -20.04
CA GLU A 113 4.87 14.10 -21.36
C GLU A 113 3.49 14.14 -22.05
N ARG A 114 2.41 14.40 -21.33
CA ARG A 114 1.03 14.32 -21.85
C ARG A 114 0.22 15.59 -21.66
N ALA A 115 0.87 16.69 -21.28
CA ALA A 115 0.25 18.00 -21.07
C ALA A 115 -0.92 17.96 -20.06
N PHE A 116 -0.82 17.13 -19.03
CA PHE A 116 -1.74 17.20 -17.91
C PHE A 116 -1.32 18.30 -16.94
N GLU A 117 -2.29 18.98 -16.37
CA GLU A 117 -2.08 19.83 -15.22
C GLU A 117 -2.20 19.01 -13.94
N LEU A 118 -1.21 19.12 -13.05
CA LEU A 118 -1.16 18.37 -11.81
C LEU A 118 -1.44 19.27 -10.62
N SER A 119 -2.49 18.97 -9.86
CA SER A 119 -2.76 19.54 -8.54
C SER A 119 -2.35 18.57 -7.45
N THR A 120 -1.36 18.96 -6.65
CA THR A 120 -0.93 18.18 -5.48
C THR A 120 -1.51 18.80 -4.21
N VAL A 121 -2.20 17.98 -3.40
CA VAL A 121 -2.85 18.40 -2.16
C VAL A 121 -1.99 17.99 -0.96
N LEU A 122 -1.68 18.95 -0.09
CA LEU A 122 -0.93 18.69 1.14
C LEU A 122 -1.84 18.07 2.22
N PRO A 123 -1.32 17.16 3.04
CA PRO A 123 -2.01 16.71 4.24
C PRO A 123 -2.01 17.79 5.32
N GLU A 124 -2.88 17.65 6.30
CA GLU A 124 -2.77 18.39 7.55
C GLU A 124 -1.52 17.91 8.31
N PRO A 125 -0.60 18.80 8.70
CA PRO A 125 0.67 18.41 9.31
C PRO A 125 0.51 17.60 10.60
N ALA A 126 -0.46 17.94 11.45
CA ALA A 126 -0.65 17.26 12.72
C ALA A 126 -1.15 15.82 12.58
N THR A 127 -2.02 15.56 11.60
CA THR A 127 -2.70 14.26 11.44
C THR A 127 -2.15 13.45 10.27
N GLY A 128 -1.48 14.08 9.30
CA GLY A 128 -1.08 13.43 8.05
C GLY A 128 -2.27 13.04 7.16
N VAL A 129 -3.46 13.61 7.40
CA VAL A 129 -4.68 13.32 6.64
C VAL A 129 -4.91 14.41 5.59
N VAL A 130 -5.23 14.00 4.38
CA VAL A 130 -5.64 14.88 3.28
C VAL A 130 -7.13 15.10 3.36
N ALA A 131 -7.56 16.31 3.72
CA ALA A 131 -8.98 16.62 3.84
C ALA A 131 -9.71 16.44 2.51
N ALA A 132 -10.89 15.82 2.54
CA ALA A 132 -11.70 15.64 1.34
C ALA A 132 -12.10 16.96 0.69
N GLU A 133 -12.33 18.00 1.49
CA GLU A 133 -12.65 19.36 1.07
C GLU A 133 -11.48 19.99 0.31
N ALA A 134 -10.23 19.70 0.71
CA ALA A 134 -9.04 20.20 0.03
C ALA A 134 -8.90 19.61 -1.38
N ILE A 135 -9.28 18.33 -1.57
CA ILE A 135 -9.38 17.71 -2.90
C ILE A 135 -10.57 18.30 -3.66
N ALA A 136 -11.73 18.42 -3.03
CA ALA A 136 -12.95 18.94 -3.65
C ALA A 136 -12.76 20.37 -4.19
N SER A 137 -12.03 21.22 -3.47
CA SER A 137 -11.74 22.62 -3.88
C SER A 137 -10.86 22.73 -5.12
N ARG A 138 -10.17 21.65 -5.51
CA ARG A 138 -9.32 21.60 -6.72
C ARG A 138 -10.04 20.97 -7.91
N LEU A 139 -11.28 20.48 -7.75
CA LEU A 139 -12.04 19.87 -8.84
C LEU A 139 -12.39 20.89 -9.91
N ARG A 140 -12.20 20.51 -11.15
CA ARG A 140 -12.50 21.28 -12.35
C ARG A 140 -13.28 20.42 -13.34
N ARG A 141 -13.96 21.05 -14.28
CA ARG A 141 -14.73 20.33 -15.32
C ARG A 141 -13.86 19.41 -16.18
N ASP A 142 -12.57 19.72 -16.31
CA ASP A 142 -11.58 18.92 -17.03
C ASP A 142 -10.76 17.98 -16.12
N THR A 143 -11.11 17.84 -14.83
CA THR A 143 -10.49 16.84 -13.95
C THR A 143 -10.77 15.44 -14.47
N ALA A 144 -9.71 14.73 -14.85
CA ALA A 144 -9.75 13.40 -15.43
C ALA A 144 -9.60 12.30 -14.38
N VAL A 145 -8.61 12.44 -13.49
CA VAL A 145 -8.23 11.45 -12.49
C VAL A 145 -8.01 12.14 -11.14
N VAL A 146 -8.50 11.50 -10.10
CA VAL A 146 -8.11 11.78 -8.71
C VAL A 146 -7.46 10.52 -8.18
N ALA A 147 -6.24 10.61 -7.66
CA ALA A 147 -5.51 9.49 -7.07
C ALA A 147 -5.23 9.77 -5.59
N LEU A 148 -5.67 8.85 -4.71
CA LEU A 148 -5.48 8.96 -3.27
C LEU A 148 -5.20 7.58 -2.68
N MET A 149 -4.12 7.45 -1.91
CA MET A 149 -3.85 6.22 -1.17
C MET A 149 -4.85 6.07 -0.01
N LEU A 150 -5.15 4.82 0.37
CA LEU A 150 -6.04 4.56 1.50
C LEU A 150 -5.28 4.59 2.84
N VAL A 151 -4.05 4.08 2.85
CA VAL A 151 -3.17 4.10 4.05
C VAL A 151 -1.79 4.56 3.63
N ASN A 152 -1.25 5.56 4.32
CA ASN A 152 0.12 5.99 4.07
C ASN A 152 1.12 4.99 4.65
N ASN A 153 2.09 4.59 3.85
CA ASN A 153 3.07 3.55 4.18
C ASN A 153 4.17 3.98 5.17
N GLU A 154 4.31 5.28 5.44
CA GLU A 154 5.30 5.83 6.37
C GLU A 154 4.66 6.26 7.69
N LEU A 155 3.53 6.97 7.62
CA LEU A 155 2.81 7.53 8.78
C LEU A 155 1.80 6.55 9.39
N GLY A 156 1.28 5.62 8.57
CA GLY A 156 0.18 4.76 8.96
C GLY A 156 -1.20 5.44 8.97
N THR A 157 -1.31 6.67 8.51
CA THR A 157 -2.58 7.43 8.50
C THR A 157 -3.55 6.87 7.46
N VAL A 158 -4.82 6.77 7.85
CA VAL A 158 -5.92 6.35 6.96
C VAL A 158 -6.54 7.58 6.30
N GLN A 159 -6.66 7.55 4.98
CA GLN A 159 -7.16 8.68 4.19
C GLN A 159 -8.67 8.57 3.95
N PRO A 160 -9.40 9.69 3.86
CA PRO A 160 -10.86 9.76 3.78
C PRO A 160 -11.38 9.48 2.34
N VAL A 161 -11.02 8.32 1.77
CA VAL A 161 -11.33 7.96 0.38
C VAL A 161 -12.83 7.99 0.07
N ALA A 162 -13.66 7.50 1.01
CA ALA A 162 -15.11 7.48 0.82
C ALA A 162 -15.73 8.90 0.80
N GLU A 163 -15.18 9.83 1.59
CA GLU A 163 -15.55 11.24 1.58
C GLU A 163 -15.17 11.90 0.25
N VAL A 164 -13.97 11.63 -0.24
CA VAL A 164 -13.51 12.08 -1.56
C VAL A 164 -14.43 11.53 -2.66
N ALA A 165 -14.78 10.25 -2.61
CA ALA A 165 -15.71 9.65 -3.57
C ALA A 165 -17.06 10.38 -3.62
N ARG A 166 -17.65 10.68 -2.44
CA ARG A 166 -18.91 11.47 -2.35
C ARG A 166 -18.76 12.89 -2.89
N ALA A 167 -17.62 13.53 -2.63
CA ALA A 167 -17.33 14.87 -3.18
C ALA A 167 -17.25 14.86 -4.71
N LEU A 168 -16.65 13.82 -5.31
CA LEU A 168 -16.60 13.65 -6.76
C LEU A 168 -17.99 13.43 -7.36
N ASP A 169 -18.84 12.62 -6.71
CA ASP A 169 -20.22 12.38 -7.15
C ASP A 169 -21.04 13.67 -7.10
N ALA A 170 -20.96 14.43 -6.00
CA ALA A 170 -21.64 15.70 -5.85
C ALA A 170 -21.17 16.75 -6.88
N PHE A 171 -19.86 16.83 -7.11
CA PHE A 171 -19.29 17.72 -8.12
C PHE A 171 -19.79 17.37 -9.53
N ALA A 172 -19.72 16.09 -9.90
CA ALA A 172 -20.14 15.63 -11.22
C ALA A 172 -21.63 15.90 -11.49
N ALA A 173 -22.48 15.66 -10.47
CA ALA A 173 -23.93 15.95 -10.55
C ALA A 173 -24.19 17.46 -10.70
N ARG A 174 -23.54 18.32 -9.92
CA ARG A 174 -23.69 19.78 -9.98
C ARG A 174 -23.26 20.33 -11.35
N GLU A 175 -22.14 19.86 -11.86
CA GLU A 175 -21.58 20.34 -13.13
C GLU A 175 -22.18 19.69 -14.38
N GLY A 176 -23.01 18.65 -14.24
CA GLY A 176 -23.58 17.89 -15.35
C GLY A 176 -22.52 17.20 -16.22
N ILE A 177 -21.47 16.66 -15.61
CA ILE A 177 -20.34 16.02 -16.29
C ILE A 177 -20.18 14.56 -15.86
N ARG A 178 -19.38 13.80 -16.61
CA ARG A 178 -18.94 12.49 -16.16
C ARG A 178 -18.02 12.68 -14.94
N ARG A 179 -18.22 11.84 -13.90
CA ARG A 179 -17.39 11.79 -12.70
C ARG A 179 -15.92 11.55 -13.05
N PRO A 180 -14.98 12.32 -12.47
CA PRO A 180 -13.54 12.02 -12.54
C PRO A 180 -13.25 10.60 -12.05
N HIS A 181 -12.28 9.92 -12.65
CA HIS A 181 -11.86 8.58 -12.22
C HIS A 181 -11.16 8.64 -10.87
N LEU A 182 -11.68 7.96 -9.86
CA LEU A 182 -11.02 7.81 -8.54
C LEU A 182 -10.17 6.55 -8.52
N HIS A 183 -8.86 6.73 -8.52
CA HIS A 183 -7.89 5.66 -8.29
C HIS A 183 -7.47 5.61 -6.83
N VAL A 184 -7.46 4.43 -6.23
CA VAL A 184 -7.08 4.21 -4.84
C VAL A 184 -5.90 3.25 -4.75
N ASP A 185 -4.78 3.72 -4.18
CA ASP A 185 -3.71 2.83 -3.74
C ASP A 185 -4.09 2.22 -2.39
N ALA A 186 -4.51 0.95 -2.39
CA ALA A 186 -4.86 0.21 -1.18
C ALA A 186 -3.78 -0.82 -0.78
N VAL A 187 -2.56 -0.68 -1.28
CA VAL A 187 -1.45 -1.64 -1.04
C VAL A 187 -1.14 -1.80 0.44
N GLN A 188 -1.24 -0.74 1.24
CA GLN A 188 -1.02 -0.79 2.69
C GLN A 188 -2.30 -1.02 3.51
N ALA A 189 -3.43 -1.18 2.85
CA ALA A 189 -4.72 -1.38 3.52
C ALA A 189 -5.29 -2.79 3.30
N PHE A 190 -5.13 -3.33 2.08
CA PHE A 190 -5.73 -4.60 1.68
C PHE A 190 -5.23 -5.77 2.54
N GLY A 191 -6.17 -6.46 3.18
CA GLY A 191 -5.87 -7.58 4.08
C GLY A 191 -5.33 -7.19 5.47
N LEU A 192 -5.10 -5.89 5.71
CA LEU A 192 -4.64 -5.33 6.98
C LEU A 192 -5.71 -4.50 7.68
N LEU A 193 -6.65 -3.96 6.90
CA LEU A 193 -7.86 -3.28 7.35
C LEU A 193 -9.09 -3.88 6.66
N PRO A 194 -10.30 -3.67 7.21
CA PRO A 194 -11.55 -4.06 6.55
C PRO A 194 -11.82 -3.19 5.31
N VAL A 195 -11.19 -3.51 4.17
CA VAL A 195 -11.41 -2.82 2.91
C VAL A 195 -12.55 -3.48 2.15
N ARG A 196 -13.56 -2.70 1.74
CA ARG A 196 -14.66 -3.14 0.89
C ARG A 196 -14.77 -2.21 -0.31
N ALA A 197 -14.56 -2.74 -1.51
CA ALA A 197 -14.57 -1.95 -2.75
C ALA A 197 -15.85 -1.11 -2.91
N GLY A 198 -17.00 -1.70 -2.58
CA GLY A 198 -18.30 -1.02 -2.70
C GLY A 198 -18.47 0.20 -1.78
N THR A 199 -17.81 0.24 -0.62
CA THR A 199 -17.90 1.37 0.33
C THR A 199 -16.89 2.47 0.06
N LEU A 200 -15.79 2.17 -0.62
CA LEU A 200 -14.78 3.17 -0.97
C LEU A 200 -15.23 4.11 -2.09
N GLY A 201 -16.15 3.68 -2.94
CA GLY A 201 -16.60 4.47 -4.09
C GLY A 201 -15.51 4.69 -5.16
N ALA A 202 -14.43 3.90 -5.12
CA ALA A 202 -13.32 3.95 -6.07
C ALA A 202 -13.71 3.41 -7.45
N ASP A 203 -13.11 3.94 -8.53
CA ASP A 203 -13.21 3.39 -9.88
C ASP A 203 -12.15 2.32 -10.13
N SER A 204 -10.97 2.46 -9.50
CA SER A 204 -9.93 1.45 -9.50
C SER A 204 -9.20 1.37 -8.16
N ILE A 205 -8.76 0.17 -7.78
CA ILE A 205 -8.06 -0.10 -6.51
C ILE A 205 -6.83 -0.94 -6.79
N ALA A 206 -5.65 -0.44 -6.43
CA ALA A 206 -4.37 -1.15 -6.55
C ALA A 206 -4.08 -1.98 -5.29
N LEU A 207 -3.62 -3.22 -5.49
CA LEU A 207 -3.33 -4.22 -4.46
C LEU A 207 -1.95 -4.84 -4.69
N SER A 208 -1.31 -5.36 -3.63
CA SER A 208 -0.04 -6.07 -3.72
C SER A 208 0.02 -7.24 -2.73
N ALA A 209 0.50 -8.40 -3.18
CA ALA A 209 0.50 -9.61 -2.36
C ALA A 209 1.54 -9.56 -1.23
N HIS A 210 2.72 -9.02 -1.47
CA HIS A 210 3.84 -9.07 -0.52
C HIS A 210 3.65 -8.20 0.73
N LYS A 211 2.57 -7.45 0.85
CA LYS A 211 2.22 -6.68 2.06
C LYS A 211 1.32 -7.47 3.03
N LEU A 212 0.78 -8.61 2.61
CA LEU A 212 -0.11 -9.46 3.40
C LEU A 212 0.37 -10.92 3.50
N HIS A 213 1.68 -11.12 3.59
CA HIS A 213 2.34 -12.43 3.63
C HIS A 213 2.15 -13.28 2.36
N GLY A 214 1.95 -12.61 1.22
CA GLY A 214 1.96 -13.19 -0.12
C GLY A 214 3.33 -13.07 -0.78
N PRO A 215 3.48 -13.60 -2.01
CA PRO A 215 4.73 -13.52 -2.75
C PRO A 215 5.00 -12.11 -3.30
N LYS A 216 6.28 -11.81 -3.50
CA LYS A 216 6.71 -10.69 -4.34
C LYS A 216 6.43 -11.00 -5.82
N GLY A 217 6.41 -9.98 -6.66
CA GLY A 217 6.24 -10.16 -8.10
C GLY A 217 4.79 -10.38 -8.56
N VAL A 218 3.81 -10.15 -7.70
CA VAL A 218 2.38 -10.17 -8.03
C VAL A 218 1.60 -9.11 -7.25
N GLY A 219 0.68 -8.46 -7.95
CA GLY A 219 -0.31 -7.53 -7.43
C GLY A 219 -1.58 -7.62 -8.27
N ALA A 220 -2.50 -6.70 -8.07
CA ALA A 220 -3.70 -6.63 -8.87
C ALA A 220 -4.28 -5.21 -8.92
N LEU A 221 -4.98 -4.90 -10.00
CA LEU A 221 -5.87 -3.76 -10.12
C LEU A 221 -7.31 -4.24 -10.18
N TRP A 222 -8.13 -3.82 -9.23
CA TRP A 222 -9.57 -3.98 -9.32
C TRP A 222 -10.19 -2.77 -10.03
N LEU A 223 -11.15 -3.03 -10.92
CA LEU A 223 -11.94 -2.03 -11.64
C LEU A 223 -13.42 -2.18 -11.28
N ARG A 224 -14.06 -1.09 -10.92
CA ARG A 224 -15.51 -1.02 -10.69
C ARG A 224 -16.27 -1.38 -11.97
N PRO A 225 -17.48 -1.97 -11.89
CA PRO A 225 -18.33 -2.15 -13.08
C PRO A 225 -18.52 -0.84 -13.84
N GLY A 226 -18.21 -0.85 -15.14
CA GLY A 226 -18.27 0.32 -16.02
C GLY A 226 -17.05 1.24 -15.99
N ALA A 227 -16.12 1.10 -15.02
CA ALA A 227 -14.84 1.78 -15.06
C ALA A 227 -13.94 1.18 -16.15
N ARG A 228 -13.14 2.02 -16.80
CA ARG A 228 -12.29 1.60 -17.93
C ARG A 228 -10.90 2.23 -17.79
N VAL A 229 -9.88 1.44 -18.12
CA VAL A 229 -8.49 1.87 -18.27
C VAL A 229 -7.95 1.36 -19.60
N ALA A 230 -6.99 2.04 -20.19
CA ALA A 230 -6.22 1.54 -21.32
C ALA A 230 -5.07 0.64 -20.83
N ALA A 231 -4.69 -0.35 -21.61
CA ALA A 231 -3.48 -1.11 -21.37
C ALA A 231 -2.25 -0.20 -21.41
N LEU A 232 -1.22 -0.53 -20.62
CA LEU A 232 0.04 0.22 -20.62
C LEU A 232 0.93 -0.15 -21.81
N TRP A 233 0.81 -1.38 -22.30
CA TRP A 233 1.51 -1.92 -23.48
C TRP A 233 0.65 -2.95 -24.21
N ASP A 234 0.91 -3.10 -25.50
CA ASP A 234 0.25 -4.08 -26.33
C ASP A 234 0.91 -5.46 -26.23
N GLY A 235 0.17 -6.50 -26.67
CA GLY A 235 0.66 -7.89 -26.69
C GLY A 235 -0.48 -8.89 -26.87
N GLY A 236 -0.43 -10.00 -26.16
CA GLY A 236 -1.51 -11.00 -26.14
C GLY A 236 -2.75 -10.47 -25.42
N ARG A 237 -3.79 -11.31 -25.38
CA ARG A 237 -5.08 -10.94 -24.76
C ARG A 237 -5.20 -11.36 -23.29
N GLN A 238 -4.07 -11.67 -22.62
CA GLN A 238 -4.05 -12.03 -21.21
C GLN A 238 -4.66 -10.93 -20.37
N GLU A 239 -5.16 -11.29 -19.20
CA GLU A 239 -5.81 -10.37 -18.28
C GLU A 239 -6.81 -9.42 -19.01
N ARG A 240 -7.64 -10.03 -19.87
CA ARG A 240 -8.69 -9.32 -20.64
C ARG A 240 -8.15 -8.24 -21.59
N GLY A 241 -6.90 -8.37 -22.03
CA GLY A 241 -6.20 -7.41 -22.89
C GLY A 241 -5.67 -6.18 -22.17
N LEU A 242 -5.78 -6.11 -20.85
CA LEU A 242 -5.29 -4.97 -20.06
C LEU A 242 -3.87 -5.15 -19.55
N ARG A 243 -3.41 -6.41 -19.44
CA ARG A 243 -2.04 -6.74 -19.04
C ARG A 243 -1.56 -7.95 -19.83
N SER A 244 -0.84 -7.69 -20.89
CA SER A 244 -0.29 -8.71 -21.79
C SER A 244 0.90 -9.44 -21.20
N GLY A 245 1.09 -10.70 -21.58
CA GLY A 245 2.16 -11.61 -21.13
C GLY A 245 1.62 -12.78 -20.33
N THR A 246 2.26 -13.95 -20.47
CA THR A 246 1.84 -15.18 -19.77
C THR A 246 1.75 -14.92 -18.26
N GLU A 247 0.66 -15.37 -17.69
CA GLU A 247 0.34 -15.17 -16.28
C GLU A 247 1.27 -16.01 -15.38
N ASN A 248 1.76 -15.43 -14.30
CA ASN A 248 2.54 -16.11 -13.28
C ASN A 248 1.60 -16.91 -12.35
N VAL A 249 1.11 -18.06 -12.84
CA VAL A 249 0.11 -18.88 -12.14
C VAL A 249 0.52 -19.21 -10.71
N PRO A 250 1.77 -19.65 -10.41
CA PRO A 250 2.17 -19.93 -9.03
C PRO A 250 2.08 -18.72 -8.11
N ALA A 251 2.56 -17.56 -8.54
CA ALA A 251 2.50 -16.35 -7.72
C ALA A 251 1.05 -15.84 -7.55
N ILE A 252 0.21 -15.96 -8.57
CA ILE A 252 -1.22 -15.61 -8.52
C ILE A 252 -1.97 -16.51 -7.54
N VAL A 253 -1.71 -17.84 -7.56
CA VAL A 253 -2.26 -18.79 -6.59
C VAL A 253 -1.81 -18.43 -5.16
N GLY A 254 -0.52 -18.11 -4.99
CA GLY A 254 0.03 -17.62 -3.72
C GLY A 254 -0.67 -16.35 -3.24
N PHE A 255 -0.96 -15.40 -4.13
CA PHE A 255 -1.72 -14.20 -3.78
C PHE A 255 -3.14 -14.54 -3.34
N GLY A 256 -3.84 -15.43 -4.04
CA GLY A 256 -5.16 -15.93 -3.64
C GLY A 256 -5.15 -16.56 -2.25
N GLN A 257 -4.13 -17.36 -1.94
CA GLN A 257 -3.97 -17.98 -0.62
C GLN A 257 -3.69 -16.93 0.47
N ALA A 258 -2.80 -15.97 0.22
CA ALA A 258 -2.53 -14.87 1.13
C ALA A 258 -3.80 -14.04 1.42
N ALA A 259 -4.63 -13.79 0.41
CA ALA A 259 -5.90 -13.10 0.56
C ALA A 259 -6.91 -13.87 1.43
N ARG A 260 -6.96 -15.22 1.31
CA ARG A 260 -7.78 -16.07 2.19
C ARG A 260 -7.33 -15.97 3.65
N LEU A 261 -6.02 -16.08 3.89
CA LEU A 261 -5.42 -15.99 5.23
C LEU A 261 -5.66 -14.61 5.86
N ALA A 262 -5.46 -13.54 5.09
CA ALA A 262 -5.73 -12.18 5.53
C ALA A 262 -7.22 -11.97 5.89
N SER A 263 -8.13 -12.47 5.08
CA SER A 263 -9.57 -12.43 5.38
C SER A 263 -9.94 -13.19 6.65
N ALA A 264 -9.29 -14.33 6.91
CA ALA A 264 -9.47 -15.08 8.15
C ALA A 264 -8.95 -14.30 9.36
N ALA A 265 -7.78 -13.68 9.25
CA ALA A 265 -7.19 -12.84 10.29
C ALA A 265 -8.06 -11.61 10.61
N LEU A 266 -8.63 -10.95 9.60
CA LEU A 266 -9.57 -9.84 9.80
C LEU A 266 -10.80 -10.28 10.60
N ARG A 267 -11.40 -11.43 10.26
CA ARG A 267 -12.56 -11.96 10.99
C ARG A 267 -12.23 -12.40 12.42
N ALA A 268 -10.98 -12.79 12.68
CA ALA A 268 -10.50 -13.18 14.02
C ALA A 268 -10.09 -11.98 14.89
N GLY A 269 -10.31 -10.72 14.46
CA GLY A 269 -9.94 -9.53 15.23
C GLY A 269 -8.43 -9.26 15.30
N THR A 270 -7.64 -9.84 14.40
CA THR A 270 -6.18 -9.64 14.38
C THR A 270 -5.77 -8.16 14.30
N PRO A 271 -6.45 -7.25 13.55
CA PRO A 271 -6.10 -5.84 13.55
C PRO A 271 -6.17 -5.17 14.93
N ASP A 272 -7.16 -5.51 15.76
CA ASP A 272 -7.30 -4.94 17.10
C ASP A 272 -6.14 -5.37 18.00
N ARG A 273 -5.72 -6.65 17.93
CA ARG A 273 -4.54 -7.15 18.63
C ARG A 273 -3.26 -6.45 18.17
N ILE A 274 -3.08 -6.26 16.86
CA ILE A 274 -1.90 -5.57 16.31
C ILE A 274 -1.91 -4.09 16.73
N ALA A 275 -3.07 -3.44 16.74
CA ALA A 275 -3.20 -2.05 17.20
C ALA A 275 -2.78 -1.93 18.67
N ALA A 276 -3.22 -2.84 19.55
CA ALA A 276 -2.80 -2.86 20.95
C ALA A 276 -1.27 -3.06 21.10
N LEU A 277 -0.65 -3.93 20.30
CA LEU A 277 0.82 -4.10 20.28
C LEU A 277 1.53 -2.86 19.76
N ARG A 278 1.02 -2.20 18.72
CA ARG A 278 1.56 -0.93 18.23
C ARG A 278 1.50 0.15 19.30
N ASP A 279 0.36 0.28 19.98
CA ASP A 279 0.17 1.30 21.02
C ASP A 279 1.09 1.02 22.23
N ALA A 280 1.27 -0.25 22.61
CA ALA A 280 2.23 -0.65 23.63
C ALA A 280 3.68 -0.33 23.23
N LEU A 281 4.07 -0.59 21.97
CA LEU A 281 5.37 -0.25 21.42
C LEU A 281 5.63 1.26 21.50
N GLU A 282 4.66 2.08 21.03
CA GLU A 282 4.76 3.53 21.09
C GLU A 282 4.90 4.02 22.53
N ALA A 283 4.03 3.57 23.44
CA ALA A 283 4.09 3.94 24.85
C ALA A 283 5.43 3.57 25.50
N GLY A 284 5.93 2.35 25.24
CA GLY A 284 7.22 1.87 25.74
C GLY A 284 8.39 2.72 25.23
N ILE A 285 8.40 3.05 23.93
CA ILE A 285 9.44 3.91 23.34
C ILE A 285 9.40 5.33 23.93
N LEU A 286 8.21 5.92 24.04
CA LEU A 286 8.05 7.27 24.60
C LEU A 286 8.47 7.36 26.06
N ALA A 287 8.30 6.29 26.84
CA ALA A 287 8.76 6.21 28.24
C ALA A 287 10.27 5.98 28.33
N ALA A 288 10.86 5.18 27.42
CA ALA A 288 12.26 4.79 27.49
C ALA A 288 13.22 5.79 26.82
N VAL A 289 12.75 6.59 25.86
CA VAL A 289 13.58 7.50 25.05
C VAL A 289 13.09 8.95 25.20
N PRO A 290 13.76 9.77 26.06
CA PRO A 290 13.39 11.17 26.24
C PRO A 290 13.45 11.96 24.93
N GLY A 291 12.38 12.70 24.64
CA GLY A 291 12.25 13.51 23.42
C GLY A 291 11.75 12.77 22.19
N ALA A 292 11.56 11.44 22.24
CA ALA A 292 10.84 10.71 21.20
C ALA A 292 9.38 11.20 21.14
N ARG A 293 8.82 11.25 19.94
CA ARG A 293 7.42 11.66 19.73
C ARG A 293 6.82 10.96 18.49
N PRO A 294 5.51 10.73 18.46
CA PRO A 294 4.86 10.30 17.22
C PRO A 294 5.09 11.32 16.11
N THR A 295 5.28 10.86 14.89
CA THR A 295 5.46 11.74 13.71
C THR A 295 4.20 12.56 13.44
N VAL A 296 3.03 11.95 13.66
CA VAL A 296 1.72 12.59 13.56
C VAL A 296 0.86 12.20 14.76
N THR A 297 -0.08 13.07 15.14
CA THR A 297 -0.98 12.88 16.28
C THR A 297 -2.42 13.04 15.83
N GLY A 298 -3.30 12.13 16.24
CA GLY A 298 -4.71 12.13 15.86
C GLY A 298 -5.00 11.47 14.52
N GLY A 299 -6.27 11.47 14.11
CA GLY A 299 -6.76 10.80 12.92
C GLY A 299 -6.85 9.28 13.05
N ALA A 300 -7.47 8.64 12.06
CA ALA A 300 -7.53 7.19 11.97
C ALA A 300 -6.17 6.64 11.54
N ARG A 301 -5.71 5.57 12.19
CA ARG A 301 -4.40 4.97 11.94
C ARG A 301 -4.51 3.47 11.64
N ALA A 302 -3.70 2.99 10.72
CA ALA A 302 -3.54 1.58 10.47
C ALA A 302 -2.94 0.87 11.69
N ALA A 303 -3.41 -0.32 11.99
CA ALA A 303 -3.01 -1.06 13.18
C ALA A 303 -1.51 -1.40 13.23
N HIS A 304 -0.88 -1.57 12.09
CA HIS A 304 0.44 -2.18 11.95
C HIS A 304 1.62 -1.20 11.82
N ILE A 305 1.39 0.12 11.76
CA ILE A 305 2.46 1.11 11.54
C ILE A 305 2.56 2.05 12.74
N ALA A 306 3.75 2.10 13.34
CA ALA A 306 4.19 3.13 14.29
C ALA A 306 5.29 3.97 13.62
N SER A 307 5.08 5.28 13.51
CA SER A 307 6.04 6.25 12.98
C SER A 307 6.46 7.21 14.09
N LEU A 308 7.73 7.16 14.47
CA LEU A 308 8.25 7.88 15.63
C LEU A 308 9.44 8.75 15.23
N ALA A 309 9.42 9.99 15.68
CA ALA A 309 10.48 10.98 15.47
C ALA A 309 11.41 11.05 16.69
N PHE A 310 12.71 11.12 16.42
CA PHE A 310 13.78 11.20 17.39
C PHE A 310 14.62 12.46 17.10
N PRO A 311 14.22 13.62 17.63
CA PRO A 311 14.99 14.84 17.45
C PRO A 311 16.42 14.70 17.99
N ARG A 312 17.39 15.28 17.28
CA ARG A 312 18.81 15.28 17.63
C ARG A 312 19.54 13.93 17.47
N LEU A 313 18.87 12.89 16.98
CA LEU A 313 19.53 11.62 16.67
C LEU A 313 19.68 11.48 15.14
N PRO A 314 20.81 10.98 14.66
CA PRO A 314 21.00 10.67 13.26
C PRO A 314 20.30 9.35 12.90
N ALA A 315 19.54 9.33 11.80
CA ALA A 315 18.72 8.18 11.43
C ALA A 315 19.54 6.93 11.08
N GLU A 316 20.60 7.10 10.29
CA GLU A 316 21.43 5.99 9.79
C GLU A 316 22.20 5.28 10.91
N PRO A 317 22.94 5.98 11.81
CA PRO A 317 23.55 5.37 12.98
C PRO A 317 22.54 4.63 13.88
N LEU A 318 21.35 5.20 14.08
CA LEU A 318 20.31 4.58 14.91
C LEU A 318 19.79 3.28 14.29
N LEU A 319 19.62 3.23 12.96
CA LEU A 319 19.29 2.00 12.24
C LEU A 319 20.35 0.93 12.41
N HIS A 320 21.63 1.27 12.22
CA HIS A 320 22.73 0.32 12.36
C HIS A 320 22.88 -0.19 13.80
N ALA A 321 22.66 0.67 14.79
CA ALA A 321 22.69 0.27 16.21
C ALA A 321 21.54 -0.70 16.56
N LEU A 322 20.36 -0.54 15.95
CA LEU A 322 19.23 -1.48 16.07
C LEU A 322 19.53 -2.80 15.36
N GLU A 323 20.03 -2.74 14.13
CA GLU A 323 20.40 -3.93 13.34
C GLU A 323 21.45 -4.77 14.07
N ALA A 324 22.47 -4.13 14.68
CA ALA A 324 23.47 -4.81 15.50
C ALA A 324 22.87 -5.55 16.71
N ARG A 325 21.68 -5.13 17.17
CA ARG A 325 20.89 -5.78 18.22
C ARG A 325 19.86 -6.76 17.69
N GLY A 326 19.87 -7.04 16.38
CA GLY A 326 18.95 -7.96 15.72
C GLY A 326 17.54 -7.40 15.46
N VAL A 327 17.33 -6.08 15.58
CA VAL A 327 16.05 -5.41 15.33
C VAL A 327 16.07 -4.68 13.99
N PHE A 328 15.18 -5.08 13.07
CA PHE A 328 15.08 -4.55 11.71
C PHE A 328 13.87 -3.65 11.57
N VAL A 329 14.11 -2.37 11.33
CA VAL A 329 13.11 -1.31 11.14
C VAL A 329 13.46 -0.48 9.90
N SER A 330 12.64 0.50 9.54
CA SER A 330 12.91 1.40 8.41
C SER A 330 13.03 2.85 8.85
N ALA A 331 13.90 3.63 8.20
CA ALA A 331 13.92 5.09 8.31
C ALA A 331 13.16 5.68 7.11
N GLY A 332 11.95 6.17 7.34
CA GLY A 332 11.10 6.69 6.27
C GLY A 332 10.66 5.58 5.28
N SER A 333 10.61 5.85 3.98
CA SER A 333 10.32 4.83 2.98
C SER A 333 11.57 3.99 2.67
N ALA A 334 11.41 2.67 2.61
CA ALA A 334 12.48 1.73 2.21
C ALA A 334 13.07 2.05 0.81
N CYS A 335 12.32 2.75 -0.05
CA CYS A 335 12.76 3.20 -1.37
C CYS A 335 13.66 4.45 -1.32
N ALA A 336 13.57 5.27 -0.26
CA ALA A 336 14.37 6.50 -0.12
C ALA A 336 15.79 6.24 0.41
N SER A 337 16.05 5.08 1.02
CA SER A 337 17.37 4.73 1.58
C SER A 337 18.50 4.67 0.55
N LYS A 338 18.20 4.65 -0.76
CA LYS A 338 19.19 4.70 -1.86
C LYS A 338 19.26 6.04 -2.58
N THR A 339 18.39 6.99 -2.27
CA THR A 339 18.41 8.35 -2.83
C THR A 339 18.74 9.31 -1.70
N SER A 340 19.80 10.09 -1.85
CA SER A 340 20.23 11.12 -0.90
C SER A 340 19.16 12.21 -0.78
N GLY A 341 18.29 12.13 0.23
CA GLY A 341 17.31 13.16 0.54
C GLY A 341 16.21 12.68 1.48
N PRO A 342 15.61 13.60 2.26
CA PRO A 342 14.54 13.29 3.19
C PRO A 342 13.26 12.88 2.45
N SER A 343 12.42 12.08 3.13
CA SER A 343 11.13 11.62 2.62
C SER A 343 10.23 12.81 2.27
N HIS A 344 9.64 12.78 1.07
CA HIS A 344 8.62 13.76 0.66
C HIS A 344 7.38 13.72 1.56
N VAL A 345 7.06 12.54 2.14
CA VAL A 345 5.95 12.37 3.09
C VAL A 345 6.24 13.12 4.38
N LEU A 346 7.45 12.95 4.95
CA LEU A 346 7.86 13.61 6.18
C LEU A 346 7.93 15.13 5.99
N LYS A 347 8.43 15.60 4.84
CA LYS A 347 8.40 17.02 4.47
C LYS A 347 6.97 17.56 4.39
N ALA A 348 6.05 16.80 3.80
CA ALA A 348 4.66 17.23 3.65
C ALA A 348 3.92 17.41 5.00
N VAL A 349 4.37 16.72 6.06
CA VAL A 349 3.86 16.89 7.43
C VAL A 349 4.73 17.78 8.31
N GLY A 350 5.72 18.47 7.72
CA GLY A 350 6.53 19.46 8.42
C GLY A 350 7.59 18.88 9.37
N VAL A 351 8.03 17.65 9.16
CA VAL A 351 9.17 17.08 9.89
C VAL A 351 10.47 17.68 9.37
N ASP A 352 11.28 18.18 10.30
CA ASP A 352 12.60 18.76 10.00
C ASP A 352 13.55 17.68 9.44
N ASP A 353 14.36 18.05 8.44
CA ASP A 353 15.30 17.16 7.75
C ASP A 353 16.40 16.59 8.67
N HIS A 354 16.64 17.20 9.83
CA HIS A 354 17.59 16.74 10.85
C HIS A 354 16.98 15.84 11.93
N THR A 355 15.69 15.54 11.82
CA THR A 355 14.98 14.65 12.74
C THR A 355 15.00 13.23 12.19
N ALA A 356 15.60 12.30 12.92
CA ALA A 356 15.46 10.89 12.60
C ALA A 356 14.00 10.45 12.78
N VAL A 357 13.47 9.75 11.80
CA VAL A 357 12.16 9.12 11.90
C VAL A 357 12.31 7.63 11.64
N LEU A 358 11.91 6.82 12.60
CA LEU A 358 11.85 5.37 12.44
C LEU A 358 10.41 4.91 12.30
N ARG A 359 10.19 4.03 11.34
CA ARG A 359 8.95 3.31 11.16
C ARG A 359 9.11 1.88 11.66
N PHE A 360 8.34 1.52 12.66
CA PHE A 360 8.14 0.16 13.12
C PHE A 360 6.87 -0.37 12.48
N SER A 361 6.93 -1.50 11.83
CA SER A 361 5.74 -2.09 11.23
C SER A 361 5.57 -3.55 11.63
N LEU A 362 4.51 -3.78 12.39
CA LEU A 362 4.14 -5.07 12.94
C LEU A 362 3.44 -5.94 11.89
N SER A 363 3.26 -7.20 12.19
CA SER A 363 2.49 -8.13 11.37
C SER A 363 1.57 -9.00 12.23
N ARG A 364 0.79 -9.84 11.60
CA ARG A 364 -0.03 -10.83 12.31
C ARG A 364 0.77 -11.82 13.17
N GLN A 365 2.09 -11.92 12.97
CA GLN A 365 3.00 -12.78 13.70
C GLN A 365 3.63 -12.09 14.91
N SER A 366 3.54 -10.76 15.00
CA SER A 366 4.15 -9.98 16.10
C SER A 366 3.49 -10.32 17.44
N THR A 367 4.31 -10.34 18.50
CA THR A 367 3.95 -10.70 19.87
C THR A 367 4.24 -9.57 20.86
N ALA A 368 3.84 -9.72 22.12
CA ALA A 368 4.18 -8.76 23.18
C ALA A 368 5.68 -8.79 23.51
N GLU A 369 6.28 -9.99 23.49
CA GLU A 369 7.72 -10.18 23.70
C GLU A 369 8.56 -9.45 22.62
N ASP A 370 8.06 -9.43 21.37
CA ASP A 370 8.69 -8.65 20.28
C ASP A 370 8.67 -7.15 20.59
N VAL A 371 7.58 -6.66 21.16
CA VAL A 371 7.43 -5.25 21.56
C VAL A 371 8.42 -4.89 22.66
N ASP A 372 8.50 -5.71 23.72
CA ASP A 372 9.42 -5.48 24.84
C ASP A 372 10.88 -5.51 24.36
N ALA A 373 11.23 -6.48 23.50
CA ALA A 373 12.58 -6.58 22.93
C ALA A 373 12.91 -5.37 22.04
N ALA A 374 11.98 -4.86 21.26
CA ALA A 374 12.17 -3.67 20.41
C ALA A 374 12.42 -2.40 21.26
N VAL A 375 11.62 -2.22 22.31
CA VAL A 375 11.77 -1.07 23.23
C VAL A 375 13.14 -1.11 23.92
N ALA A 376 13.55 -2.26 24.47
CA ALA A 376 14.83 -2.44 25.13
C ALA A 376 16.02 -2.19 24.18
N ALA A 377 15.96 -2.74 22.96
CA ALA A 377 16.99 -2.56 21.94
C ALA A 377 17.13 -1.08 21.53
N LEU A 378 16.00 -0.38 21.36
CA LEU A 378 16.01 1.03 20.99
C LEU A 378 16.57 1.91 22.12
N ALA A 379 16.17 1.67 23.37
CA ALA A 379 16.71 2.39 24.53
C ALA A 379 18.22 2.23 24.63
N GLY A 380 18.75 1.00 24.45
CA GLY A 380 20.18 0.74 24.42
C GLY A 380 20.91 1.42 23.27
N ALA A 381 20.31 1.41 22.05
CA ALA A 381 20.87 2.08 20.88
C ALA A 381 20.96 3.61 21.06
N VAL A 382 19.92 4.21 21.65
CA VAL A 382 19.90 5.65 21.93
C VAL A 382 20.90 6.02 23.01
N GLY A 383 21.06 5.20 24.06
CA GLY A 383 22.06 5.41 25.11
C GLY A 383 23.48 5.50 24.53
N GLU A 384 23.86 4.55 23.68
CA GLU A 384 25.19 4.55 23.02
C GLU A 384 25.43 5.74 22.09
N LEU A 385 24.39 6.26 21.43
CA LEU A 385 24.53 7.40 20.50
C LEU A 385 24.48 8.76 21.23
N SER A 386 24.16 8.77 22.50
CA SER A 386 24.04 9.98 23.33
C SER A 386 25.30 10.23 24.21
N GLU A 387 26.19 9.23 24.31
CA GLU A 387 27.51 9.32 24.91
C GLU A 387 28.56 9.87 23.92
#